data_f99b8bd069c14cba4cda8e5aacf3d66a
#
_entry.id   f99b8bd069c14cba4cda8e5aacf3d66a
#
_cell.length_a   1.000
_cell.length_b   1.000
_cell.length_c   1.000
_cell.angle_alpha   90.00
_cell.angle_beta   90.00
_cell.angle_gamma   90.00
#
_symmetry.space_group_name_H-M   'P 1'
#
loop_
_entity.id
_entity.type
_entity.pdbx_description
1 polymer ?
#
loop_
_entity_poly.entity_id
_entity_poly.type
_entity_poly.pdbx_seq_one_letter_code
_entity_poly.pdbx_strand_id
1 'polypeptide(L)'
;YMKKTYRFLILLLFCTVTLQAAAAGKDSTAVIKKGWTFGALPSIGYNTDLGFQYGALAEFYNYGDGSTFPQYKHLMYVEANYTTKRSGLFRFFYDSKYLIPGVRVTLDLSYVPEAMADFLGFNGYRSVYNPVWGKTGETGYLSRAFYKMKKDFFRATADFQGTIAGNLSWNAGLGVFNYRADEVNIDFINRNKAEEKKLPTTDVQPTLYNYYAQWGLIKANELHGGTHPFVRAGLTFDSRNRPNNPNRGIWADAFLTYFGAFGEQKEYNHLTLNASFRHYVPVWGDRIIFAYRLGYQGSLWGNTPFYMKNYMATLFTKRANYEMLGGANSLRGIVRNRVTGDGYAYANVEFQVKLVSFKIARQAFYIGINPLFDIGYITDQVEWNRSEAELRALTAASGVRYEDFFSDKDGWHMSAGAGLKIAMNENFILSVDFAKAFRKQDGNTGLYIMLGYMF
;
A
#
# COMPACT_ATOMS: atom_id res chain seq x y z
N TYR A 1 -8.57 28.00 -11.43
CA TYR A 1 -7.98 27.27 -10.29
C TYR A 1 -6.84 26.32 -10.75
N MET A 2 -7.00 25.53 -11.82
CA MET A 2 -5.98 24.58 -12.33
C MET A 2 -4.62 25.22 -12.65
N LYS A 3 -4.54 26.38 -13.31
CA LYS A 3 -3.26 27.01 -13.71
C LYS A 3 -2.36 27.44 -12.52
N LYS A 4 -2.90 27.74 -11.34
CA LYS A 4 -2.12 28.07 -10.14
C LYS A 4 -1.51 26.81 -9.48
N THR A 5 -2.20 25.68 -9.54
CA THR A 5 -1.75 24.41 -8.94
C THR A 5 -0.54 23.83 -9.67
N TYR A 6 -0.49 23.94 -11.01
CA TYR A 6 0.67 23.49 -11.80
C TYR A 6 1.94 24.30 -11.53
N ARG A 7 1.80 25.62 -11.34
CA ARG A 7 2.95 26.49 -11.00
C ARG A 7 3.52 26.18 -9.62
N PHE A 8 2.67 25.83 -8.67
CA PHE A 8 3.09 25.45 -7.32
C PHE A 8 3.78 24.08 -7.28
N LEU A 9 3.28 23.10 -8.04
CA LEU A 9 3.90 21.78 -8.21
C LEU A 9 5.28 21.86 -8.89
N ILE A 10 5.43 22.67 -9.93
CA ILE A 10 6.70 22.87 -10.61
C ILE A 10 7.71 23.60 -9.71
N LEU A 11 7.27 24.58 -8.90
CA LEU A 11 8.12 25.30 -7.95
C LEU A 11 8.59 24.37 -6.80
N LEU A 12 7.73 23.50 -6.30
CA LEU A 12 8.06 22.50 -5.29
C LEU A 12 9.04 21.45 -5.82
N LEU A 13 8.85 21.01 -7.08
CA LEU A 13 9.81 20.12 -7.76
C LEU A 13 11.19 20.78 -7.91
N PHE A 14 11.24 22.07 -8.23
CA PHE A 14 12.47 22.84 -8.30
C PHE A 14 13.15 23.03 -6.95
N CYS A 15 12.39 23.26 -5.86
CA CYS A 15 12.94 23.38 -4.51
C CYS A 15 13.53 22.06 -3.99
N THR A 16 12.94 20.91 -4.28
CA THR A 16 13.49 19.60 -3.87
C THR A 16 14.76 19.25 -4.62
N VAL A 17 14.86 19.60 -5.90
CA VAL A 17 16.05 19.41 -6.72
C VAL A 17 17.19 20.34 -6.27
N THR A 18 16.88 21.58 -5.88
CA THR A 18 17.90 22.56 -5.43
C THR A 18 18.44 22.26 -4.03
N LEU A 19 17.65 21.71 -3.10
CA LEU A 19 18.13 21.30 -1.79
C LEU A 19 19.13 20.11 -1.87
N GLN A 20 18.88 19.15 -2.77
CA GLN A 20 19.83 18.05 -2.99
C GLN A 20 21.08 18.48 -3.76
N ALA A 21 20.96 19.46 -4.66
CA ALA A 21 22.11 20.02 -5.37
C ALA A 21 23.03 20.85 -4.46
N ALA A 22 22.48 21.51 -3.45
CA ALA A 22 23.26 22.26 -2.45
C ALA A 22 24.08 21.38 -1.50
N ALA A 23 23.66 20.11 -1.30
CA ALA A 23 24.40 19.12 -0.52
C ALA A 23 25.53 18.43 -1.31
N ALA A 24 25.59 18.59 -2.64
CA ALA A 24 26.62 18.03 -3.53
C ALA A 24 27.70 19.08 -3.86
N GLY A 25 28.40 19.55 -2.83
CA GLY A 25 29.53 20.45 -2.99
C GLY A 25 30.79 19.72 -3.43
N LYS A 26 31.44 20.31 -4.42
CA LYS A 26 32.87 20.24 -4.84
C LYS A 26 33.60 18.88 -4.74
N ASP A 27 34.11 18.47 -5.91
CA ASP A 27 35.12 17.43 -6.19
C ASP A 27 34.67 15.97 -6.17
N SER A 28 34.90 15.31 -7.33
CA SER A 28 34.52 13.95 -7.70
C SER A 28 35.46 12.83 -7.19
N THR A 29 36.12 13.00 -6.08
CA THR A 29 36.53 11.90 -5.24
C THR A 29 35.38 11.64 -4.28
N ALA A 30 34.74 10.47 -4.39
CA ALA A 30 33.63 10.09 -3.48
C ALA A 30 34.12 10.24 -2.05
N VAL A 31 33.71 11.31 -1.36
CA VAL A 31 34.07 11.55 0.04
C VAL A 31 33.51 10.39 0.85
N ILE A 32 34.38 9.56 1.39
CA ILE A 32 34.02 8.46 2.29
C ILE A 32 33.36 9.07 3.52
N LYS A 33 32.04 8.81 3.66
CA LYS A 33 31.28 9.25 4.83
C LYS A 33 31.64 8.37 6.03
N LYS A 34 31.80 8.99 7.20
CA LYS A 34 32.09 8.34 8.49
C LYS A 34 31.08 8.81 9.53
N GLY A 35 30.87 8.00 10.58
CA GLY A 35 29.98 8.34 11.67
C GLY A 35 28.51 8.49 11.21
N TRP A 36 27.80 9.36 11.88
CA TRP A 36 26.40 9.66 11.60
C TRP A 36 26.24 10.75 10.56
N THR A 37 25.38 10.52 9.59
CA THR A 37 24.89 11.52 8.63
C THR A 37 23.37 11.48 8.60
N PHE A 38 22.73 12.59 8.31
CA PHE A 38 21.29 12.66 8.21
C PHE A 38 20.84 13.38 6.95
N GLY A 39 19.64 13.05 6.50
CA GLY A 39 18.92 13.74 5.45
C GLY A 39 17.47 13.89 5.86
N ALA A 40 16.85 15.02 5.54
CA ALA A 40 15.44 15.23 5.74
C ALA A 40 14.80 15.74 4.45
N LEU A 41 13.62 15.24 4.14
CA LEU A 41 12.89 15.58 2.93
C LEU A 41 11.40 15.80 3.26
N PRO A 42 10.69 16.67 2.53
CA PRO A 42 9.25 16.70 2.57
C PRO A 42 8.69 15.39 2.02
N SER A 43 7.70 14.80 2.71
CA SER A 43 6.92 13.64 2.25
C SER A 43 5.70 14.19 1.51
N ILE A 44 5.81 14.32 0.19
CA ILE A 44 4.77 14.88 -0.66
C ILE A 44 4.39 13.84 -1.71
N GLY A 45 3.09 13.65 -1.88
CA GLY A 45 2.56 12.72 -2.87
C GLY A 45 1.10 13.00 -3.19
N TYR A 46 0.60 12.31 -4.16
CA TYR A 46 -0.82 12.30 -4.49
C TYR A 46 -1.21 10.92 -5.01
N ASN A 47 -2.35 10.45 -4.52
CA ASN A 47 -3.05 9.36 -5.18
C ASN A 47 -4.56 9.60 -5.15
N THR A 48 -5.26 9.03 -6.10
CA THR A 48 -6.71 9.22 -6.25
C THR A 48 -7.48 8.74 -5.02
N ASP A 49 -6.99 7.70 -4.34
CA ASP A 49 -7.68 7.08 -3.21
C ASP A 49 -7.53 7.89 -1.91
N LEU A 50 -6.32 8.39 -1.60
CA LEU A 50 -5.99 9.10 -0.36
C LEU A 50 -5.91 10.63 -0.53
N GLY A 51 -5.88 11.13 -1.76
CA GLY A 51 -5.74 12.54 -2.09
C GLY A 51 -4.29 13.03 -1.98
N PHE A 52 -4.11 14.31 -1.67
CA PHE A 52 -2.80 14.94 -1.51
C PHE A 52 -2.20 14.57 -0.16
N GLN A 53 -0.96 14.04 -0.19
CA GLN A 53 -0.15 13.72 0.99
C GLN A 53 0.82 14.86 1.26
N TYR A 54 0.97 15.21 2.53
CA TYR A 54 1.93 16.18 3.03
C TYR A 54 2.51 15.73 4.35
N GLY A 55 3.79 16.02 4.56
CA GLY A 55 4.50 15.60 5.75
C GLY A 55 6.01 15.76 5.61
N ALA A 56 6.74 15.05 6.43
CA ALA A 56 8.19 15.02 6.41
C ALA A 56 8.72 13.62 6.71
N LEU A 57 9.90 13.34 6.20
CA LEU A 57 10.69 12.16 6.54
C LEU A 57 12.13 12.56 6.83
N ALA A 58 12.78 11.79 7.69
CA ALA A 58 14.20 11.92 7.98
C ALA A 58 14.87 10.55 8.00
N GLU A 59 16.10 10.50 7.46
CA GLU A 59 16.95 9.32 7.45
C GLU A 59 18.27 9.63 8.15
N PHE A 60 18.67 8.75 9.07
CA PHE A 60 19.92 8.83 9.79
C PHE A 60 20.76 7.60 9.44
N TYR A 61 21.90 7.83 8.82
CA TYR A 61 22.82 6.78 8.39
C TYR A 61 24.06 6.79 9.27
N ASN A 62 24.44 5.63 9.80
CA ASN A 62 25.72 5.44 10.44
C ASN A 62 26.64 4.62 9.54
N TYR A 63 27.81 5.20 9.18
CA TYR A 63 28.82 4.54 8.35
C TYR A 63 30.02 4.03 9.18
N GLY A 64 29.97 4.17 10.51
CA GLY A 64 31.08 3.81 11.40
C GLY A 64 32.37 4.52 11.02
N ASP A 65 33.43 3.76 10.83
CA ASP A 65 34.76 4.24 10.39
C ASP A 65 34.85 4.57 8.89
N GLY A 66 33.76 4.26 8.12
CA GLY A 66 33.70 4.48 6.67
C GLY A 66 34.19 3.29 5.84
N SER A 67 34.64 2.22 6.45
CA SER A 67 35.20 1.03 5.75
C SER A 67 34.18 0.32 4.88
N THR A 68 32.87 0.47 5.19
CA THR A 68 31.78 -0.15 4.46
C THR A 68 31.08 0.79 3.47
N PHE A 69 31.50 2.07 3.40
CA PHE A 69 30.90 3.04 2.49
C PHE A 69 30.93 2.55 1.03
N PRO A 70 29.82 2.67 0.26
CA PRO A 70 28.57 3.40 0.54
C PRO A 70 27.51 2.63 1.34
N GLN A 71 27.80 1.42 1.82
CA GLN A 71 26.87 0.67 2.67
C GLN A 71 26.89 1.24 4.10
N TYR A 72 25.71 1.53 4.63
CA TYR A 72 25.56 1.94 6.03
C TYR A 72 25.66 0.74 6.97
N LYS A 73 26.16 0.98 8.19
CA LYS A 73 26.07 0.01 9.28
C LYS A 73 24.68 0.01 9.93
N HIS A 74 24.12 1.22 10.12
CA HIS A 74 22.78 1.39 10.69
C HIS A 74 22.01 2.46 9.92
N LEU A 75 20.74 2.23 9.71
CA LEU A 75 19.78 3.20 9.18
C LEU A 75 18.65 3.35 10.19
N MET A 76 18.31 4.59 10.53
CA MET A 76 17.04 4.94 11.17
C MET A 76 16.26 5.83 10.22
N TYR A 77 14.99 5.52 10.04
CA TYR A 77 14.05 6.26 9.20
C TYR A 77 12.85 6.66 10.04
N VAL A 78 12.49 7.92 9.98
CA VAL A 78 11.29 8.46 10.64
C VAL A 78 10.46 9.17 9.60
N GLU A 79 9.16 8.89 9.58
CA GLU A 79 8.21 9.53 8.69
C GLU A 79 6.95 9.92 9.45
N ALA A 80 6.47 11.14 9.19
CA ALA A 80 5.18 11.61 9.64
C ALA A 80 4.50 12.31 8.47
N ASN A 81 3.38 11.77 8.01
CA ASN A 81 2.58 12.38 6.96
C ASN A 81 1.08 12.25 7.21
N TYR A 82 0.32 13.06 6.52
CA TYR A 82 -1.12 13.07 6.53
C TYR A 82 -1.67 13.36 5.14
N THR A 83 -2.92 12.96 4.88
CA THR A 83 -3.55 13.13 3.58
C THR A 83 -4.82 13.94 3.68
N THR A 84 -5.21 14.58 2.56
CA THR A 84 -6.43 15.38 2.50
C THR A 84 -7.71 14.57 2.68
N LYS A 85 -7.65 13.23 2.48
CA LYS A 85 -8.76 12.32 2.77
C LYS A 85 -8.69 11.68 4.16
N ARG A 86 -7.91 12.30 5.09
CA ARG A 86 -7.86 12.00 6.51
C ARG A 86 -7.28 10.62 6.86
N SER A 87 -6.25 10.22 6.13
CA SER A 87 -5.37 9.11 6.47
C SER A 87 -4.00 9.65 6.86
N GLY A 88 -3.33 9.02 7.81
CA GLY A 88 -1.98 9.38 8.26
C GLY A 88 -1.04 8.19 8.25
N LEU A 89 0.26 8.48 8.30
CA LEU A 89 1.32 7.51 8.57
C LEU A 89 2.34 8.13 9.51
N PHE A 90 2.54 7.49 10.65
CA PHE A 90 3.61 7.80 11.60
C PHE A 90 4.46 6.55 11.73
N ARG A 91 5.73 6.62 11.31
CA ARG A 91 6.58 5.44 11.20
C ARG A 91 7.98 5.69 11.71
N PHE A 92 8.49 4.74 12.48
CA PHE A 92 9.90 4.55 12.74
C PHE A 92 10.34 3.22 12.12
N PHE A 93 11.41 3.25 11.34
CA PHE A 93 11.99 2.05 10.74
C PHE A 93 13.48 2.03 10.98
N TYR A 94 14.00 0.89 11.46
CA TYR A 94 15.42 0.63 11.62
C TYR A 94 15.86 -0.51 10.72
N ASP A 95 17.06 -0.40 10.13
CA ASP A 95 17.66 -1.46 9.30
C ASP A 95 19.15 -1.54 9.54
N SER A 96 19.66 -2.73 9.79
CA SER A 96 21.10 -2.97 9.98
C SER A 96 21.47 -4.39 9.59
N LYS A 97 22.61 -4.54 8.92
CA LYS A 97 23.31 -5.83 8.68
C LYS A 97 24.46 -6.07 9.65
N TYR A 98 24.64 -5.17 10.62
CA TYR A 98 25.79 -5.13 11.52
C TYR A 98 25.41 -5.19 13.00
N LEU A 99 24.11 -5.12 13.33
CA LEU A 99 23.63 -5.24 14.71
C LEU A 99 23.90 -6.64 15.26
N ILE A 100 23.64 -7.66 14.45
CA ILE A 100 23.97 -9.07 14.73
C ILE A 100 24.83 -9.57 13.56
N PRO A 101 26.04 -10.09 13.81
CA PRO A 101 26.92 -10.56 12.75
C PRO A 101 26.23 -11.62 11.87
N GLY A 102 26.26 -11.41 10.55
CA GLY A 102 25.64 -12.31 9.56
C GLY A 102 24.11 -12.25 9.46
N VAL A 103 23.45 -11.42 10.27
CA VAL A 103 21.99 -11.29 10.26
C VAL A 103 21.62 -9.83 10.02
N ARG A 104 20.81 -9.59 9.00
CA ARG A 104 20.10 -8.31 8.82
C ARG A 104 18.94 -8.25 9.80
N VAL A 105 18.84 -7.17 10.53
CA VAL A 105 17.76 -6.89 11.48
C VAL A 105 16.98 -5.67 10.99
N THR A 106 15.67 -5.78 10.92
CA THR A 106 14.78 -4.62 10.71
C THR A 106 13.75 -4.54 11.82
N LEU A 107 13.50 -3.30 12.28
CA LEU A 107 12.43 -2.98 13.21
C LEU A 107 11.49 -2.00 12.52
N ASP A 108 10.18 -2.19 12.65
CA ASP A 108 9.17 -1.30 12.10
C ASP A 108 8.09 -1.02 13.16
N LEU A 109 7.99 0.24 13.54
CA LEU A 109 6.91 0.76 14.38
C LEU A 109 6.09 1.70 13.51
N SER A 110 4.84 1.37 13.24
CA SER A 110 3.97 2.16 12.39
C SER A 110 2.60 2.36 13.03
N TYR A 111 2.09 3.58 12.93
CA TYR A 111 0.72 3.93 13.25
C TYR A 111 0.06 4.59 12.05
N VAL A 112 -1.05 4.01 11.60
CA VAL A 112 -1.78 4.41 10.39
C VAL A 112 -3.23 4.71 10.77
N PRO A 113 -3.55 5.95 11.18
CA PRO A 113 -4.92 6.37 11.42
C PRO A 113 -5.64 6.66 10.11
N GLU A 114 -6.83 6.09 9.93
CA GLU A 114 -7.70 6.32 8.77
C GLU A 114 -9.12 6.63 9.24
N ALA A 115 -9.48 7.92 9.26
CA ALA A 115 -10.82 8.34 9.66
C ALA A 115 -11.90 7.98 8.63
N MET A 116 -11.50 7.71 7.38
CA MET A 116 -12.37 7.33 6.26
C MET A 116 -11.67 6.28 5.38
N ALA A 117 -11.32 5.13 5.96
CA ALA A 117 -10.78 3.99 5.23
C ALA A 117 -11.79 3.41 4.24
N ASP A 118 -11.32 2.93 3.09
CA ASP A 118 -12.21 2.30 2.10
C ASP A 118 -12.71 0.95 2.61
N PHE A 119 -14.03 0.77 2.59
CA PHE A 119 -14.72 -0.48 2.84
C PHE A 119 -15.74 -0.73 1.74
N LEU A 120 -15.47 -1.73 0.90
CA LEU A 120 -16.27 -2.04 -0.30
C LEU A 120 -16.90 -3.44 -0.22
N GLY A 121 -16.98 -4.00 1.00
CA GLY A 121 -17.46 -5.35 1.24
C GLY A 121 -16.41 -6.41 0.91
N PHE A 122 -16.85 -7.64 0.75
CA PHE A 122 -16.00 -8.82 0.52
C PHE A 122 -16.31 -9.45 -0.83
N ASN A 123 -15.39 -10.30 -1.31
CA ASN A 123 -15.57 -11.15 -2.49
C ASN A 123 -15.73 -10.40 -3.81
N GLY A 124 -15.00 -9.26 -3.96
CA GLY A 124 -14.91 -8.56 -5.23
C GLY A 124 -16.27 -8.14 -5.78
N TYR A 125 -16.63 -8.60 -6.99
CA TYR A 125 -17.91 -8.24 -7.63
C TYR A 125 -19.14 -8.80 -6.94
N ARG A 126 -18.99 -9.81 -6.07
CA ARG A 126 -20.14 -10.28 -5.26
C ARG A 126 -20.65 -9.20 -4.30
N SER A 127 -19.81 -8.25 -3.91
CA SER A 127 -20.22 -7.00 -3.26
C SER A 127 -20.32 -5.91 -4.30
N VAL A 128 -21.53 -5.50 -4.61
CA VAL A 128 -21.80 -4.52 -5.67
C VAL A 128 -21.23 -3.15 -5.26
N TYR A 129 -20.45 -2.55 -6.14
CA TYR A 129 -19.95 -1.19 -5.98
C TYR A 129 -20.62 -0.27 -6.97
N ASN A 130 -21.38 0.70 -6.47
CA ASN A 130 -21.99 1.77 -7.25
C ASN A 130 -21.26 3.09 -6.96
N PRO A 131 -20.39 3.57 -7.86
CA PRO A 131 -19.61 4.77 -7.64
C PRO A 131 -20.44 6.05 -7.46
N VAL A 132 -21.70 6.06 -7.92
CA VAL A 132 -22.63 7.19 -7.78
C VAL A 132 -22.98 7.45 -6.33
N TRP A 133 -23.12 6.42 -5.51
CA TRP A 133 -23.52 6.55 -4.11
C TRP A 133 -22.57 7.38 -3.26
N GLY A 134 -21.26 7.37 -3.60
CA GLY A 134 -20.24 8.15 -2.93
C GLY A 134 -19.90 9.49 -3.60
N LYS A 135 -20.50 9.82 -4.75
CA LYS A 135 -20.11 10.95 -5.60
C LYS A 135 -21.13 12.10 -5.54
N THR A 136 -20.73 13.18 -4.87
CA THR A 136 -21.58 14.37 -4.70
C THR A 136 -21.97 14.98 -6.05
N GLY A 137 -23.26 15.33 -6.19
CA GLY A 137 -23.83 15.97 -7.40
C GLY A 137 -24.35 14.97 -8.44
N GLU A 138 -24.23 13.68 -8.25
CA GLU A 138 -24.81 12.67 -9.11
C GLU A 138 -26.23 12.29 -8.64
N THR A 139 -27.12 11.95 -9.57
CA THR A 139 -28.45 11.43 -9.23
C THR A 139 -28.30 10.05 -8.56
N GLY A 140 -28.85 9.91 -7.36
CA GLY A 140 -28.68 8.69 -6.54
C GLY A 140 -27.51 8.74 -5.57
N TYR A 141 -26.86 9.91 -5.39
CA TYR A 141 -25.87 10.13 -4.34
C TYR A 141 -26.46 9.87 -2.96
N LEU A 142 -25.77 9.08 -2.15
CA LEU A 142 -26.12 8.80 -0.75
C LEU A 142 -25.25 9.61 0.21
N SER A 143 -23.96 9.27 0.28
CA SER A 143 -23.00 9.96 1.14
C SER A 143 -21.57 9.67 0.69
N ARG A 144 -20.68 10.66 0.80
CA ARG A 144 -19.24 10.41 0.62
C ARG A 144 -18.65 9.45 1.64
N ALA A 145 -19.37 9.21 2.74
CA ALA A 145 -19.00 8.23 3.76
C ALA A 145 -19.55 6.83 3.47
N PHE A 146 -20.40 6.65 2.44
CA PHE A 146 -21.11 5.38 2.21
C PHE A 146 -20.18 4.16 2.16
N TYR A 147 -19.10 4.24 1.40
CA TYR A 147 -18.09 3.19 1.27
C TYR A 147 -16.90 3.41 2.22
N LYS A 148 -17.14 3.91 3.42
CA LYS A 148 -16.09 4.23 4.37
C LYS A 148 -16.37 3.64 5.74
N MET A 149 -15.27 3.36 6.46
CA MET A 149 -15.24 3.01 7.87
C MET A 149 -14.07 3.75 8.53
N LYS A 150 -14.04 3.83 9.84
CA LYS A 150 -12.86 4.21 10.59
C LYS A 150 -11.97 2.99 10.78
N LYS A 151 -10.66 3.13 10.52
CA LYS A 151 -9.68 2.08 10.77
C LYS A 151 -8.35 2.69 11.22
N ASP A 152 -7.96 2.40 12.44
CA ASP A 152 -6.62 2.70 12.93
C ASP A 152 -5.80 1.41 12.96
N PHE A 153 -4.57 1.45 12.48
CA PHE A 153 -3.67 0.31 12.45
C PHE A 153 -2.36 0.66 13.12
N PHE A 154 -2.01 -0.06 14.18
CA PHE A 154 -0.69 -0.03 14.79
C PHE A 154 0.03 -1.34 14.51
N ARG A 155 1.31 -1.24 14.20
CA ARG A 155 2.18 -2.36 13.93
C ARG A 155 3.52 -2.16 14.62
N ALA A 156 4.00 -3.20 15.31
CA ALA A 156 5.37 -3.31 15.79
C ALA A 156 5.92 -4.66 15.32
N THR A 157 7.02 -4.63 14.53
CA THR A 157 7.62 -5.84 13.96
C THR A 157 9.13 -5.83 14.10
N ALA A 158 9.69 -7.02 14.32
CA ALA A 158 11.12 -7.29 14.22
C ALA A 158 11.32 -8.44 13.23
N ASP A 159 12.13 -8.20 12.19
CA ASP A 159 12.45 -9.19 11.18
C ASP A 159 13.96 -9.40 11.08
N PHE A 160 14.31 -10.66 10.87
CA PHE A 160 15.68 -11.15 10.79
C PHE A 160 15.87 -11.87 9.47
N GLN A 161 16.99 -11.66 8.82
CA GLN A 161 17.35 -12.33 7.57
C GLN A 161 18.81 -12.73 7.60
N GLY A 162 19.09 -14.00 7.31
CA GLY A 162 20.46 -14.53 7.20
C GLY A 162 20.64 -15.29 5.89
N THR A 163 21.87 -15.29 5.36
CA THR A 163 22.20 -16.00 4.14
C THR A 163 22.29 -17.50 4.41
N ILE A 164 21.64 -18.31 3.55
CA ILE A 164 21.79 -19.76 3.52
C ILE A 164 22.92 -20.13 2.54
N ALA A 165 22.79 -19.70 1.27
CA ALA A 165 23.79 -19.93 0.24
C ALA A 165 23.56 -18.96 -0.93
N GLY A 166 24.62 -18.32 -1.43
CA GLY A 166 24.56 -17.41 -2.56
C GLY A 166 23.49 -16.31 -2.40
N ASN A 167 22.46 -16.33 -3.25
CA ASN A 167 21.35 -15.39 -3.23
C ASN A 167 20.13 -15.83 -2.40
N LEU A 168 20.22 -17.00 -1.75
CA LEU A 168 19.16 -17.56 -0.91
C LEU A 168 19.36 -17.19 0.54
N SER A 169 18.33 -16.65 1.17
CA SER A 169 18.31 -16.25 2.58
C SER A 169 17.09 -16.84 3.30
N TRP A 170 17.25 -17.13 4.59
CA TRP A 170 16.14 -17.39 5.49
C TRP A 170 15.62 -16.10 6.07
N ASN A 171 14.33 -16.07 6.41
CA ASN A 171 13.67 -14.98 7.11
C ASN A 171 12.95 -15.52 8.34
N ALA A 172 13.04 -14.79 9.43
CA ALA A 172 12.24 -15.02 10.63
C ALA A 172 11.74 -13.67 11.14
N GLY A 173 10.58 -13.62 11.74
CA GLY A 173 10.04 -12.38 12.29
C GLY A 173 9.01 -12.62 13.37
N LEU A 174 8.80 -11.61 14.18
CA LEU A 174 7.78 -11.55 15.20
C LEU A 174 7.25 -10.13 15.36
N GLY A 175 6.10 -10.02 15.94
CA GLY A 175 5.53 -8.70 16.18
C GLY A 175 4.10 -8.75 16.66
N VAL A 176 3.48 -7.58 16.64
CA VAL A 176 2.08 -7.39 17.01
C VAL A 176 1.41 -6.41 16.07
N PHE A 177 0.20 -6.75 15.64
CA PHE A 177 -0.74 -5.89 14.96
C PHE A 177 -1.88 -5.55 15.90
N ASN A 178 -2.23 -4.28 15.98
CA ASN A 178 -3.42 -3.82 16.67
C ASN A 178 -4.28 -3.02 15.69
N TYR A 179 -5.49 -3.46 15.49
CA TYR A 179 -6.49 -2.78 14.69
C TYR A 179 -7.60 -2.23 15.57
N ARG A 180 -8.05 -1.03 15.25
CA ARG A 180 -9.30 -0.45 15.76
C ARG A 180 -10.16 -0.17 14.55
N ALA A 181 -11.29 -0.85 14.47
CA ALA A 181 -12.30 -0.69 13.42
C ALA A 181 -13.56 -0.10 14.05
N ASP A 182 -14.22 0.80 13.33
CA ASP A 182 -15.44 1.42 13.81
C ASP A 182 -16.20 2.07 12.65
N GLU A 183 -17.42 2.51 12.90
CA GLU A 183 -18.12 3.40 11.97
C GLU A 183 -17.41 4.74 11.81
N VAL A 184 -17.67 5.43 10.72
CA VAL A 184 -17.13 6.76 10.47
C VAL A 184 -17.64 7.73 11.53
N ASN A 185 -16.74 8.40 12.25
CA ASN A 185 -17.10 9.48 13.15
C ASN A 185 -17.52 10.73 12.34
N ILE A 186 -18.81 10.82 12.03
CA ILE A 186 -19.37 11.88 11.20
C ILE A 186 -19.22 13.25 11.86
N ASP A 187 -19.34 13.37 13.18
CA ASP A 187 -19.15 14.64 13.90
C ASP A 187 -17.72 15.17 13.73
N PHE A 188 -16.73 14.27 13.83
CA PHE A 188 -15.34 14.62 13.56
C PHE A 188 -15.14 15.05 12.09
N ILE A 189 -15.78 14.34 11.15
CA ILE A 189 -15.68 14.68 9.72
C ILE A 189 -16.38 16.01 9.40
N ASN A 190 -17.46 16.33 10.09
CA ASN A 190 -18.23 17.55 9.90
C ASN A 190 -17.69 18.79 10.64
N ARG A 191 -16.73 18.57 11.56
CA ARG A 191 -16.14 19.69 12.32
C ARG A 191 -15.61 20.76 11.36
N ASN A 192 -16.00 22.00 11.62
CA ASN A 192 -15.64 23.19 10.83
C ASN A 192 -16.13 23.19 9.38
N LYS A 193 -17.19 22.42 9.04
CA LYS A 193 -17.84 22.53 7.73
C LYS A 193 -19.11 23.40 7.83
N ALA A 194 -19.37 24.12 6.75
CA ALA A 194 -20.66 24.79 6.55
C ALA A 194 -21.78 23.74 6.41
N GLU A 195 -22.99 24.07 6.83
CA GLU A 195 -24.13 23.14 6.92
C GLU A 195 -24.39 22.38 5.61
N GLU A 196 -24.34 23.06 4.48
CA GLU A 196 -24.57 22.49 3.14
C GLU A 196 -23.48 21.47 2.71
N LYS A 197 -22.36 21.41 3.44
CA LYS A 197 -21.22 20.51 3.18
C LYS A 197 -21.09 19.39 4.21
N LYS A 198 -21.96 19.41 5.24
CA LYS A 198 -21.98 18.36 6.24
C LYS A 198 -22.49 17.04 5.65
N LEU A 199 -21.93 15.94 6.12
CA LEU A 199 -22.44 14.61 5.80
C LEU A 199 -23.57 14.27 6.77
N PRO A 200 -24.58 13.50 6.33
CA PRO A 200 -25.59 12.95 7.21
C PRO A 200 -24.94 12.00 8.25
N THR A 201 -25.53 11.91 9.43
CA THR A 201 -25.13 10.94 10.45
C THR A 201 -25.39 9.53 9.98
N THR A 202 -24.77 8.53 10.59
CA THR A 202 -24.93 7.10 10.24
C THR A 202 -26.32 6.57 10.54
N ASP A 203 -27.04 7.18 11.49
CA ASP A 203 -28.45 6.87 11.77
C ASP A 203 -29.40 7.30 10.62
N VAL A 204 -29.06 8.40 9.95
CA VAL A 204 -29.86 8.94 8.81
C VAL A 204 -29.45 8.25 7.51
N GLN A 205 -28.17 8.08 7.28
CA GLN A 205 -27.59 7.40 6.11
C GLN A 205 -26.51 6.43 6.54
N PRO A 206 -26.87 5.16 6.78
CA PRO A 206 -25.91 4.12 7.13
C PRO A 206 -24.82 3.95 6.06
N THR A 207 -23.60 3.65 6.50
CA THR A 207 -22.51 3.26 5.60
C THR A 207 -22.62 1.78 5.23
N LEU A 208 -21.86 1.33 4.23
CA LEU A 208 -21.80 -0.10 3.89
C LEU A 208 -21.28 -0.92 5.09
N TYR A 209 -20.38 -0.37 5.90
CA TYR A 209 -19.89 -1.00 7.12
C TYR A 209 -21.04 -1.23 8.13
N ASN A 210 -21.90 -0.22 8.35
CA ASN A 210 -23.08 -0.35 9.22
C ASN A 210 -24.03 -1.44 8.74
N TYR A 211 -24.32 -1.50 7.42
CA TYR A 211 -25.14 -2.55 6.85
C TYR A 211 -24.54 -3.95 7.04
N TYR A 212 -23.23 -4.12 6.79
CA TYR A 212 -22.55 -5.40 6.97
C TYR A 212 -22.54 -5.87 8.42
N ALA A 213 -22.38 -4.94 9.38
CA ALA A 213 -22.53 -5.21 10.80
C ALA A 213 -23.97 -5.63 11.15
N GLN A 214 -24.96 -4.87 10.69
CA GLN A 214 -26.39 -5.13 10.94
C GLN A 214 -26.84 -6.47 10.33
N TRP A 215 -26.36 -6.83 9.15
CA TRP A 215 -26.69 -8.10 8.50
C TRP A 215 -25.88 -9.29 9.03
N GLY A 216 -24.93 -9.06 9.95
CA GLY A 216 -24.10 -10.09 10.56
C GLY A 216 -23.05 -10.67 9.59
N LEU A 217 -22.68 -9.94 8.54
CA LEU A 217 -21.57 -10.26 7.66
C LEU A 217 -20.21 -9.91 8.28
N ILE A 218 -20.22 -8.98 9.23
CA ILE A 218 -19.15 -8.72 10.18
C ILE A 218 -19.65 -9.19 11.54
N LYS A 219 -18.91 -10.09 12.19
CA LYS A 219 -19.33 -10.64 13.48
C LYS A 219 -19.14 -9.61 14.60
N ALA A 220 -19.96 -9.70 15.65
CA ALA A 220 -19.95 -8.74 16.75
C ALA A 220 -18.58 -8.66 17.47
N ASN A 221 -17.87 -9.78 17.61
CA ASN A 221 -16.56 -9.86 18.26
C ASN A 221 -15.39 -9.34 17.39
N GLU A 222 -15.61 -8.98 16.14
CA GLU A 222 -14.60 -8.37 15.28
C GLU A 222 -14.90 -6.89 14.92
N LEU A 223 -16.10 -6.37 15.24
CA LEU A 223 -16.53 -5.02 14.87
C LEU A 223 -15.53 -3.93 15.28
N HIS A 224 -14.95 -4.04 16.45
CA HIS A 224 -14.06 -3.00 17.00
C HIS A 224 -12.58 -3.25 16.78
N GLY A 225 -12.23 -4.24 15.95
CA GLY A 225 -10.84 -4.62 15.70
C GLY A 225 -10.28 -5.60 16.71
N GLY A 226 -8.97 -5.68 16.83
CA GLY A 226 -8.32 -6.64 17.73
C GLY A 226 -6.81 -6.53 17.75
N THR A 227 -6.18 -7.33 18.63
CA THR A 227 -4.74 -7.40 18.80
C THR A 227 -4.24 -8.80 18.44
N HIS A 228 -3.30 -8.87 17.52
CA HIS A 228 -2.77 -10.10 16.94
C HIS A 228 -1.25 -10.13 17.01
N PRO A 229 -0.64 -10.76 18.02
CA PRO A 229 0.77 -11.09 17.96
C PRO A 229 0.98 -12.13 16.87
N PHE A 230 2.17 -12.11 16.27
CA PHE A 230 2.50 -13.05 15.22
C PHE A 230 3.94 -13.52 15.30
N VAL A 231 4.19 -14.67 14.70
CA VAL A 231 5.51 -15.16 14.30
C VAL A 231 5.47 -15.52 12.82
N ARG A 232 6.59 -15.31 12.13
CA ARG A 232 6.71 -15.68 10.72
C ARG A 232 8.06 -16.30 10.40
N ALA A 233 8.09 -17.15 9.39
CA ALA A 233 9.29 -17.75 8.87
C ALA A 233 9.17 -17.97 7.36
N GLY A 234 10.26 -17.86 6.64
CA GLY A 234 10.25 -18.02 5.20
C GLY A 234 11.62 -17.93 4.56
N LEU A 235 11.60 -17.81 3.23
CA LEU A 235 12.77 -17.76 2.38
C LEU A 235 12.69 -16.56 1.44
N THR A 236 13.84 -15.99 1.12
CA THR A 236 14.00 -14.97 0.09
C THR A 236 15.14 -15.36 -0.84
N PHE A 237 14.89 -15.27 -2.15
CA PHE A 237 15.91 -15.33 -3.19
C PHE A 237 16.02 -13.98 -3.87
N ASP A 238 17.22 -13.35 -3.85
CA ASP A 238 17.45 -12.02 -4.45
C ASP A 238 18.74 -12.01 -5.28
N SER A 239 18.57 -12.06 -6.60
CA SER A 239 19.65 -11.97 -7.59
C SER A 239 19.64 -10.67 -8.37
N ARG A 240 18.88 -9.67 -7.90
CA ARG A 240 18.81 -8.35 -8.56
C ARG A 240 20.19 -7.68 -8.57
N ASN A 241 20.51 -7.08 -9.69
CA ASN A 241 21.75 -6.32 -9.80
C ASN A 241 21.75 -4.99 -9.00
N ARG A 242 20.58 -4.44 -8.70
CA ARG A 242 20.36 -3.20 -7.93
C ARG A 242 19.09 -3.32 -7.09
N PRO A 243 19.11 -2.97 -5.79
CA PRO A 243 17.91 -3.06 -4.95
C PRO A 243 16.79 -2.07 -5.30
N ASN A 244 17.13 -0.83 -5.69
CA ASN A 244 16.16 0.26 -5.85
C ASN A 244 15.65 0.45 -7.28
N ASN A 245 16.44 0.09 -8.29
CA ASN A 245 16.11 0.25 -9.71
C ASN A 245 16.72 -0.91 -10.48
N PRO A 246 16.22 -2.12 -10.29
CA PRO A 246 16.76 -3.31 -10.94
C PRO A 246 16.44 -3.28 -12.44
N ASN A 247 17.42 -3.66 -13.25
CA ASN A 247 17.22 -3.85 -14.69
C ASN A 247 17.38 -5.32 -15.11
N ARG A 248 17.82 -6.19 -14.17
CA ARG A 248 17.91 -7.65 -14.36
C ARG A 248 17.90 -8.37 -13.03
N GLY A 249 17.48 -9.63 -13.07
CA GLY A 249 17.51 -10.55 -11.94
C GLY A 249 16.12 -10.79 -11.35
N ILE A 250 16.09 -11.62 -10.33
CA ILE A 250 14.88 -12.10 -9.67
C ILE A 250 14.90 -11.66 -8.21
N TRP A 251 13.75 -11.30 -7.70
CA TRP A 251 13.48 -11.20 -6.27
C TRP A 251 12.22 -11.99 -5.95
N ALA A 252 12.38 -13.09 -5.25
CA ALA A 252 11.29 -13.96 -4.82
C ALA A 252 11.31 -14.10 -3.30
N ASP A 253 10.16 -14.04 -2.68
CA ASP A 253 9.96 -14.30 -1.26
C ASP A 253 8.73 -15.18 -1.03
N ALA A 254 8.84 -16.11 -0.10
CA ALA A 254 7.72 -16.92 0.38
C ALA A 254 7.86 -17.10 1.88
N PHE A 255 6.78 -16.84 2.64
CA PHE A 255 6.79 -16.98 4.09
C PHE A 255 5.42 -17.29 4.65
N LEU A 256 5.44 -18.04 5.74
CA LEU A 256 4.28 -18.34 6.56
C LEU A 256 4.23 -17.36 7.73
N THR A 257 3.04 -16.89 8.08
CA THR A 257 2.81 -16.07 9.26
C THR A 257 1.67 -16.69 10.06
N TYR A 258 1.95 -17.06 11.31
CA TYR A 258 0.94 -17.43 12.28
C TYR A 258 0.56 -16.22 13.11
N PHE A 259 -0.71 -15.86 13.09
CA PHE A 259 -1.29 -14.79 13.91
C PHE A 259 -2.05 -15.41 15.07
N GLY A 260 -1.71 -14.96 16.28
CA GLY A 260 -2.41 -15.31 17.50
C GLY A 260 -3.57 -14.35 17.77
N ALA A 261 -4.57 -14.84 18.47
CA ALA A 261 -5.67 -14.04 19.01
C ALA A 261 -6.08 -14.61 20.38
N PHE A 262 -6.60 -13.75 21.26
CA PHE A 262 -6.88 -14.09 22.64
C PHE A 262 -8.31 -13.69 23.05
N GLY A 263 -8.78 -14.23 24.19
CA GLY A 263 -10.08 -13.92 24.73
C GLY A 263 -11.23 -14.28 23.78
N GLU A 264 -12.14 -13.37 23.59
CA GLU A 264 -13.30 -13.54 22.70
C GLU A 264 -12.91 -13.65 21.21
N GLN A 265 -11.69 -13.22 20.86
CA GLN A 265 -11.18 -13.26 19.49
C GLN A 265 -10.33 -14.50 19.18
N LYS A 266 -10.22 -15.48 20.09
CA LYS A 266 -9.38 -16.69 19.88
C LYS A 266 -9.76 -17.51 18.65
N GLU A 267 -10.96 -17.37 18.11
CA GLU A 267 -11.38 -18.01 16.86
C GLU A 267 -10.65 -17.47 15.63
N TYR A 268 -10.02 -16.28 15.74
CA TYR A 268 -9.23 -15.62 14.68
C TYR A 268 -7.74 -15.96 14.73
N ASN A 269 -7.36 -17.04 15.42
CA ASN A 269 -6.04 -17.63 15.21
C ASN A 269 -5.96 -18.16 13.79
N HIS A 270 -4.94 -17.76 13.03
CA HIS A 270 -4.82 -18.16 11.63
C HIS A 270 -3.38 -18.24 11.14
N LEU A 271 -3.18 -19.03 10.10
CA LEU A 271 -1.92 -19.19 9.41
C LEU A 271 -2.06 -18.70 7.97
N THR A 272 -1.26 -17.74 7.55
CA THR A 272 -1.25 -17.24 6.17
C THR A 272 0.02 -17.65 5.43
N LEU A 273 -0.11 -17.92 4.14
CA LEU A 273 0.99 -18.00 3.19
C LEU A 273 1.05 -16.72 2.36
N ASN A 274 2.23 -16.14 2.29
CA ASN A 274 2.53 -15.04 1.39
C ASN A 274 3.64 -15.47 0.45
N ALA A 275 3.46 -15.27 -0.86
CA ALA A 275 4.47 -15.52 -1.86
C ALA A 275 4.49 -14.38 -2.88
N SER A 276 5.66 -13.91 -3.23
CA SER A 276 5.82 -12.96 -4.32
C SER A 276 7.05 -13.28 -5.16
N PHE A 277 6.94 -13.06 -6.45
CA PHE A 277 7.98 -13.28 -7.43
C PHE A 277 8.08 -12.07 -8.34
N ARG A 278 9.25 -11.46 -8.43
CA ARG A 278 9.54 -10.31 -9.30
C ARG A 278 10.70 -10.68 -10.20
N HIS A 279 10.55 -10.40 -11.50
CA HIS A 279 11.60 -10.66 -12.48
C HIS A 279 11.78 -9.45 -13.39
N TYR A 280 13.03 -9.08 -13.62
CA TYR A 280 13.45 -7.96 -14.43
C TYR A 280 14.31 -8.51 -15.58
N VAL A 281 13.80 -8.39 -16.80
CA VAL A 281 14.40 -8.93 -18.02
C VAL A 281 14.82 -7.79 -18.92
N PRO A 282 16.13 -7.58 -19.17
CA PRO A 282 16.58 -6.61 -20.16
C PRO A 282 16.20 -7.09 -21.57
N VAL A 283 15.28 -6.37 -22.21
CA VAL A 283 14.86 -6.68 -23.59
C VAL A 283 15.79 -6.00 -24.58
N TRP A 284 16.18 -4.77 -24.29
CA TRP A 284 17.12 -4.03 -25.11
C TRP A 284 18.13 -3.28 -24.22
N GLY A 285 19.17 -3.98 -23.83
CA GLY A 285 20.16 -3.47 -22.87
C GLY A 285 19.54 -2.89 -21.62
N ASP A 286 20.02 -1.71 -21.20
CA ASP A 286 19.42 -0.96 -20.07
C ASP A 286 18.28 -0.02 -20.50
N ARG A 287 17.90 -0.05 -21.77
CA ARG A 287 16.96 0.91 -22.35
C ARG A 287 15.50 0.44 -22.24
N ILE A 288 15.26 -0.86 -22.40
CA ILE A 288 13.94 -1.46 -22.29
C ILE A 288 14.04 -2.67 -21.37
N ILE A 289 13.34 -2.60 -20.25
CA ILE A 289 13.24 -3.67 -19.26
C ILE A 289 11.81 -4.17 -19.23
N PHE A 290 11.62 -5.47 -19.41
CA PHE A 290 10.36 -6.13 -19.11
C PHE A 290 10.37 -6.54 -17.64
N ALA A 291 9.51 -5.93 -16.84
CA ALA A 291 9.40 -6.21 -15.42
C ALA A 291 8.02 -6.79 -15.12
N TYR A 292 7.97 -7.86 -14.34
CA TYR A 292 6.70 -8.40 -13.88
C TYR A 292 6.79 -8.89 -12.44
N ARG A 293 5.66 -8.82 -11.75
CA ARG A 293 5.45 -9.34 -10.41
C ARG A 293 4.26 -10.29 -10.40
N LEU A 294 4.42 -11.43 -9.77
CA LEU A 294 3.36 -12.36 -9.41
C LEU A 294 3.26 -12.40 -7.90
N GLY A 295 2.07 -12.46 -7.36
CA GLY A 295 1.88 -12.53 -5.92
C GLY A 295 0.67 -13.37 -5.55
N TYR A 296 0.78 -14.00 -4.39
CA TYR A 296 -0.26 -14.77 -3.73
C TYR A 296 -0.25 -14.49 -2.24
N GLN A 297 -1.43 -14.33 -1.66
CA GLN A 297 -1.61 -14.39 -0.22
C GLN A 297 -2.93 -15.10 0.08
N GLY A 298 -2.92 -15.99 1.06
CA GLY A 298 -4.13 -16.69 1.46
C GLY A 298 -4.01 -17.31 2.84
N SER A 299 -5.13 -17.54 3.49
CA SER A 299 -5.23 -18.27 4.74
C SER A 299 -5.12 -19.76 4.47
N LEU A 300 -4.16 -20.44 5.09
CA LEU A 300 -4.00 -21.90 5.02
C LEU A 300 -4.77 -22.62 6.11
N TRP A 301 -5.05 -21.92 7.20
CA TRP A 301 -5.73 -22.45 8.37
C TRP A 301 -6.27 -21.33 9.24
N GLY A 302 -7.43 -21.56 9.87
CA GLY A 302 -8.07 -20.62 10.79
C GLY A 302 -8.83 -19.49 10.08
N ASN A 303 -9.34 -18.54 10.84
CA ASN A 303 -10.19 -17.47 10.35
C ASN A 303 -9.47 -16.14 10.41
N THR A 304 -9.31 -15.46 9.30
CA THR A 304 -8.78 -14.09 9.26
C THR A 304 -9.91 -13.10 9.57
N PRO A 305 -9.79 -12.24 10.60
CA PRO A 305 -10.82 -11.24 10.89
C PRO A 305 -10.91 -10.20 9.76
N PHE A 306 -12.10 -9.61 9.56
CA PHE A 306 -12.37 -8.76 8.39
C PHE A 306 -11.39 -7.60 8.24
N TYR A 307 -10.99 -6.97 9.35
CA TYR A 307 -10.08 -5.81 9.34
C TYR A 307 -8.64 -6.16 8.94
N MET A 308 -8.24 -7.43 9.01
CA MET A 308 -6.93 -7.92 8.54
C MET A 308 -6.94 -8.38 7.09
N LYS A 309 -8.11 -8.67 6.51
CA LYS A 309 -8.24 -9.07 5.09
C LYS A 309 -7.74 -7.99 4.12
N ASN A 310 -7.63 -6.75 4.57
CA ASN A 310 -7.10 -5.60 3.83
C ASN A 310 -5.61 -5.34 4.08
N TYR A 311 -4.81 -6.37 4.40
CA TYR A 311 -3.39 -6.23 4.63
C TYR A 311 -2.59 -7.16 3.70
N MET A 312 -1.77 -6.57 2.83
CA MET A 312 -0.81 -7.31 2.02
C MET A 312 0.56 -7.29 2.70
N ALA A 313 1.06 -8.45 3.10
CA ALA A 313 2.35 -8.56 3.75
C ALA A 313 3.50 -8.34 2.78
N THR A 314 4.50 -7.57 3.22
CA THR A 314 5.77 -7.35 2.52
C THR A 314 6.90 -7.36 3.53
N LEU A 315 8.07 -7.87 3.14
CA LEU A 315 9.25 -7.95 4.01
C LEU A 315 10.34 -6.99 3.54
N PHE A 316 11.14 -6.51 4.51
CA PHE A 316 12.38 -5.76 4.29
C PHE A 316 12.27 -4.57 3.33
N THR A 317 11.10 -3.92 3.24
CA THR A 317 10.89 -2.77 2.38
C THR A 317 10.80 -1.49 3.21
N LYS A 318 11.50 -0.43 2.79
CA LYS A 318 11.31 0.91 3.35
C LYS A 318 9.88 1.42 3.09
N ARG A 319 9.26 0.97 2.00
CA ARG A 319 7.89 1.34 1.67
C ARG A 319 6.93 0.52 2.53
N ALA A 320 6.21 1.17 3.41
CA ALA A 320 5.15 0.53 4.15
C ALA A 320 4.00 0.18 3.18
N ASN A 321 3.64 -1.10 3.13
CA ASN A 321 2.41 -1.52 2.48
C ASN A 321 1.45 -2.01 3.57
N TYR A 322 0.24 -1.48 3.58
CA TYR A 322 -0.84 -1.80 4.51
C TYR A 322 -2.20 -1.79 3.79
N GLU A 323 -2.15 -1.97 2.46
CA GLU A 323 -3.30 -2.01 1.56
C GLU A 323 -3.45 -3.39 0.94
N MET A 324 -4.69 -3.75 0.64
CA MET A 324 -5.07 -4.94 -0.10
C MET A 324 -5.01 -4.70 -1.61
N LEU A 325 -5.54 -5.62 -2.41
CA LEU A 325 -5.63 -5.45 -3.84
C LEU A 325 -6.58 -4.32 -4.23
N GLY A 326 -6.06 -3.43 -5.04
CA GLY A 326 -6.60 -2.12 -5.43
C GLY A 326 -5.69 -1.00 -4.95
N GLY A 327 -5.64 0.10 -5.71
CA GLY A 327 -4.83 1.27 -5.39
C GLY A 327 -3.38 1.21 -5.86
N ALA A 328 -2.60 2.15 -5.36
CA ALA A 328 -1.26 2.50 -5.86
C ALA A 328 -0.23 1.37 -5.78
N ASN A 329 -0.36 0.45 -4.83
CA ASN A 329 0.68 -0.51 -4.49
C ASN A 329 0.42 -1.93 -5.00
N SER A 330 -0.75 -2.15 -5.63
CA SER A 330 -1.15 -3.48 -6.10
C SER A 330 -1.81 -3.47 -7.48
N LEU A 331 -3.03 -2.96 -7.63
CA LEU A 331 -3.78 -2.91 -8.89
C LEU A 331 -4.14 -1.45 -9.18
N ARG A 332 -3.30 -0.75 -9.93
CA ARG A 332 -3.48 0.67 -10.27
C ARG A 332 -4.72 0.87 -11.13
N GLY A 333 -5.49 1.93 -10.86
CA GLY A 333 -6.77 2.21 -11.56
C GLY A 333 -7.99 1.51 -10.97
N ILE A 334 -7.77 0.48 -10.14
CA ILE A 334 -8.81 -0.18 -9.33
C ILE A 334 -8.91 0.53 -8.00
N VAL A 335 -10.11 0.76 -7.49
CA VAL A 335 -10.34 1.43 -6.19
C VAL A 335 -9.60 0.68 -5.09
N ARG A 336 -8.99 1.41 -4.20
CA ARG A 336 -8.25 0.89 -3.06
C ARG A 336 -9.11 -0.09 -2.24
N ASN A 337 -8.55 -1.25 -1.88
CA ASN A 337 -9.22 -2.31 -1.12
C ASN A 337 -10.47 -2.90 -1.80
N ARG A 338 -10.58 -2.79 -3.14
CA ARG A 338 -11.74 -3.31 -3.88
C ARG A 338 -11.79 -4.83 -3.91
N VAL A 339 -10.63 -5.47 -4.02
CA VAL A 339 -10.53 -6.91 -4.16
C VAL A 339 -10.15 -7.50 -2.81
N THR A 340 -11.16 -7.88 -2.01
CA THR A 340 -11.02 -8.39 -0.65
C THR A 340 -11.59 -9.80 -0.56
N GLY A 341 -10.77 -10.77 -0.15
CA GLY A 341 -11.11 -12.18 0.06
C GLY A 341 -10.25 -12.78 1.16
N ASP A 342 -10.41 -14.07 1.43
CA ASP A 342 -9.55 -14.85 2.34
C ASP A 342 -8.26 -15.30 1.65
N GLY A 343 -8.28 -15.41 0.32
CA GLY A 343 -7.10 -15.62 -0.50
C GLY A 343 -7.19 -14.86 -1.81
N TYR A 344 -6.05 -14.43 -2.36
CA TYR A 344 -5.97 -13.72 -3.63
C TYR A 344 -4.64 -13.97 -4.34
N ALA A 345 -4.69 -13.91 -5.67
CA ALA A 345 -3.54 -13.90 -6.55
C ALA A 345 -3.56 -12.64 -7.42
N TYR A 346 -2.38 -12.12 -7.76
CA TYR A 346 -2.27 -10.94 -8.61
C TYR A 346 -1.02 -10.97 -9.46
N ALA A 347 -1.08 -10.25 -10.58
CA ALA A 347 0.09 -10.00 -11.42
C ALA A 347 0.14 -8.52 -11.84
N ASN A 348 1.37 -8.02 -11.96
CA ASN A 348 1.66 -6.70 -12.50
C ASN A 348 2.72 -6.84 -13.60
N VAL A 349 2.53 -6.17 -14.72
CA VAL A 349 3.43 -6.21 -15.85
C VAL A 349 3.75 -4.77 -16.26
N GLU A 350 5.04 -4.48 -16.47
CA GLU A 350 5.51 -3.18 -16.94
C GLU A 350 6.59 -3.34 -18.02
N PHE A 351 6.54 -2.48 -19.03
CA PHE A 351 7.69 -2.20 -19.87
C PHE A 351 8.32 -0.88 -19.42
N GLN A 352 9.48 -0.94 -18.78
CA GLN A 352 10.20 0.25 -18.34
C GLN A 352 11.09 0.72 -19.47
N VAL A 353 10.72 1.82 -20.13
CA VAL A 353 11.39 2.33 -21.33
C VAL A 353 12.08 3.65 -21.00
N LYS A 354 13.41 3.71 -21.08
CA LYS A 354 14.20 4.95 -20.99
C LYS A 354 14.18 5.64 -22.36
N LEU A 355 13.47 6.76 -22.46
CA LEU A 355 13.33 7.52 -23.69
C LEU A 355 14.58 8.37 -23.98
N VAL A 356 14.97 9.18 -23.01
CA VAL A 356 16.11 10.11 -23.12
C VAL A 356 16.90 10.14 -21.83
N SER A 357 18.22 10.17 -21.97
CA SER A 357 19.15 10.34 -20.84
C SER A 357 20.02 11.57 -21.09
N PHE A 358 20.23 12.39 -20.06
CA PHE A 358 21.00 13.63 -20.14
C PHE A 358 21.68 13.93 -18.81
N LYS A 359 22.62 14.88 -18.82
CA LYS A 359 23.31 15.33 -17.61
C LYS A 359 23.07 16.82 -17.39
N ILE A 360 22.72 17.19 -16.17
CA ILE A 360 22.60 18.58 -15.71
C ILE A 360 23.41 18.70 -14.41
N ALA A 361 24.27 19.71 -14.31
CA ALA A 361 25.05 19.98 -13.09
C ALA A 361 25.77 18.72 -12.53
N ARG A 362 26.37 17.91 -13.39
CA ARG A 362 27.06 16.64 -13.06
C ARG A 362 26.16 15.51 -12.58
N GLN A 363 24.83 15.70 -12.52
CA GLN A 363 23.87 14.67 -12.19
C GLN A 363 23.35 14.02 -13.47
N ALA A 364 23.21 12.69 -13.46
CA ALA A 364 22.61 11.93 -14.56
C ALA A 364 21.10 11.86 -14.39
N PHE A 365 20.38 12.22 -15.44
CA PHE A 365 18.92 12.13 -15.48
C PHE A 365 18.47 11.21 -16.60
N TYR A 366 17.34 10.57 -16.42
CA TYR A 366 16.59 10.02 -17.53
C TYR A 366 15.08 10.32 -17.39
N ILE A 367 14.42 10.41 -18.53
CA ILE A 367 12.97 10.41 -18.64
C ILE A 367 12.56 9.09 -19.28
N GLY A 368 11.62 8.41 -18.70
CA GLY A 368 11.10 7.14 -19.17
C GLY A 368 9.59 7.06 -19.10
N ILE A 369 9.06 6.08 -19.79
CA ILE A 369 7.65 5.69 -19.70
C ILE A 369 7.54 4.22 -19.32
N ASN A 370 6.43 3.84 -18.69
CA ASN A 370 6.13 2.45 -18.40
C ASN A 370 4.66 2.13 -18.71
N PRO A 371 4.36 1.62 -19.93
CA PRO A 371 3.11 0.92 -20.16
C PRO A 371 2.93 -0.18 -19.09
N LEU A 372 1.73 -0.29 -18.55
CA LEU A 372 1.45 -1.18 -17.42
C LEU A 372 0.13 -1.92 -17.59
N PHE A 373 0.09 -3.12 -17.05
CA PHE A 373 -1.10 -3.94 -16.93
C PHE A 373 -1.11 -4.64 -15.57
N ASP A 374 -2.20 -4.51 -14.86
CA ASP A 374 -2.39 -5.11 -13.54
C ASP A 374 -3.64 -5.99 -13.55
N ILE A 375 -3.55 -7.17 -12.92
CA ILE A 375 -4.64 -8.15 -12.82
C ILE A 375 -4.64 -8.81 -11.44
N GLY A 376 -5.83 -9.02 -10.90
CA GLY A 376 -6.06 -9.69 -9.63
C GLY A 376 -7.28 -10.59 -9.64
N TYR A 377 -7.27 -11.58 -8.76
CA TYR A 377 -8.34 -12.55 -8.60
C TYR A 377 -8.43 -13.03 -7.16
N ILE A 378 -9.65 -13.22 -6.65
CA ILE A 378 -9.88 -13.83 -5.34
C ILE A 378 -9.83 -15.34 -5.51
N THR A 379 -8.85 -15.98 -4.88
CA THR A 379 -8.65 -17.44 -4.93
C THR A 379 -9.48 -18.15 -3.86
N ASP A 380 -9.76 -17.46 -2.75
CA ASP A 380 -10.55 -17.97 -1.66
C ASP A 380 -11.48 -16.85 -1.15
N GLN A 381 -12.77 -17.15 -1.16
CA GLN A 381 -13.81 -16.20 -0.82
C GLN A 381 -14.08 -16.18 0.68
N VAL A 382 -14.44 -15.02 1.20
CA VAL A 382 -14.96 -14.90 2.56
C VAL A 382 -16.32 -15.62 2.62
N GLU A 383 -16.43 -16.57 3.53
CA GLU A 383 -17.71 -17.22 3.79
C GLU A 383 -18.68 -16.23 4.45
N TRP A 384 -19.82 -16.05 3.80
CA TRP A 384 -20.93 -15.33 4.41
C TRP A 384 -21.75 -16.31 5.25
N ASN A 385 -21.72 -16.15 6.58
CA ASN A 385 -22.52 -16.97 7.51
C ASN A 385 -24.03 -16.66 7.40
N ARG A 386 -24.53 -16.43 6.19
CA ARG A 386 -25.89 -16.10 5.82
C ARG A 386 -26.23 -16.71 4.47
N SER A 387 -27.38 -17.33 4.37
CA SER A 387 -27.96 -17.75 3.09
C SER A 387 -28.42 -16.54 2.28
N GLU A 388 -28.60 -16.71 0.98
CA GLU A 388 -29.17 -15.67 0.12
C GLU A 388 -30.58 -15.26 0.58
N ALA A 389 -31.38 -16.22 1.00
CA ALA A 389 -32.75 -15.93 1.49
C ALA A 389 -32.74 -15.07 2.76
N GLU A 390 -31.82 -15.33 3.69
CA GLU A 390 -31.64 -14.49 4.88
C GLU A 390 -31.17 -13.09 4.50
N LEU A 391 -30.19 -12.96 3.59
CA LEU A 391 -29.71 -11.66 3.13
C LEU A 391 -30.81 -10.87 2.41
N ARG A 392 -31.65 -11.52 1.61
CA ARG A 392 -32.83 -10.87 0.98
C ARG A 392 -33.82 -10.36 2.03
N ALA A 393 -34.06 -11.10 3.08
CA ALA A 393 -34.94 -10.68 4.18
C ALA A 393 -34.32 -9.51 4.96
N LEU A 394 -33.03 -9.56 5.28
CA LEU A 394 -32.30 -8.53 6.02
C LEU A 394 -32.19 -7.21 5.24
N THR A 395 -31.90 -7.27 3.94
CA THR A 395 -31.85 -6.08 3.07
C THR A 395 -33.24 -5.45 2.95
N ALA A 396 -34.30 -6.25 2.74
CA ALA A 396 -35.67 -5.75 2.71
C ALA A 396 -36.10 -5.10 4.04
N ALA A 397 -35.74 -5.70 5.19
CA ALA A 397 -35.97 -5.11 6.51
C ALA A 397 -35.22 -3.79 6.72
N SER A 398 -34.08 -3.61 6.05
CA SER A 398 -33.29 -2.37 6.06
C SER A 398 -33.79 -1.34 5.01
N GLY A 399 -34.86 -1.64 4.28
CA GLY A 399 -35.43 -0.75 3.27
C GLY A 399 -34.61 -0.64 1.97
N VAL A 400 -33.72 -1.61 1.69
CA VAL A 400 -32.85 -1.63 0.50
C VAL A 400 -33.03 -2.92 -0.29
N ARG A 401 -32.67 -2.91 -1.57
CA ARG A 401 -32.79 -4.11 -2.41
C ARG A 401 -31.52 -4.94 -2.35
N TYR A 402 -31.64 -6.26 -2.31
CA TYR A 402 -30.54 -7.22 -2.31
C TYR A 402 -29.59 -7.01 -3.50
N GLU A 403 -30.13 -6.82 -4.70
CA GLU A 403 -29.37 -6.71 -5.95
C GLU A 403 -28.52 -5.43 -6.02
N ASP A 404 -28.83 -4.44 -5.21
CA ASP A 404 -28.02 -3.22 -5.12
C ASP A 404 -26.72 -3.43 -4.33
N PHE A 405 -26.66 -4.50 -3.51
CA PHE A 405 -25.53 -4.80 -2.63
C PHE A 405 -24.80 -6.10 -2.98
N PHE A 406 -25.50 -7.06 -3.57
CA PHE A 406 -24.97 -8.41 -3.79
C PHE A 406 -25.18 -8.89 -5.22
N SER A 407 -24.23 -9.67 -5.71
CA SER A 407 -24.32 -10.41 -6.96
C SER A 407 -23.73 -11.81 -6.81
N ASP A 408 -24.00 -12.70 -7.78
CA ASP A 408 -23.72 -14.13 -7.64
C ASP A 408 -22.26 -14.49 -7.89
N LYS A 409 -21.52 -13.71 -8.68
CA LYS A 409 -20.21 -14.10 -9.21
C LYS A 409 -19.17 -13.01 -9.05
N ASP A 410 -17.98 -13.44 -8.65
CA ASP A 410 -16.75 -12.68 -8.80
C ASP A 410 -16.09 -12.95 -10.16
N GLY A 411 -14.95 -12.33 -10.43
CA GLY A 411 -14.18 -12.52 -11.64
C GLY A 411 -12.83 -11.81 -11.60
N TRP A 412 -12.20 -11.70 -12.76
CA TRP A 412 -10.92 -11.02 -12.91
C TRP A 412 -11.07 -9.50 -12.77
N HIS A 413 -10.24 -8.92 -11.91
CA HIS A 413 -10.10 -7.49 -11.73
C HIS A 413 -8.89 -7.01 -12.52
N MET A 414 -9.10 -6.22 -13.56
CA MET A 414 -8.06 -5.85 -14.53
C MET A 414 -8.02 -4.35 -14.77
N SER A 415 -6.82 -3.85 -14.97
CA SER A 415 -6.58 -2.47 -15.35
C SER A 415 -5.36 -2.34 -16.26
N ALA A 416 -5.32 -1.27 -17.02
CA ALA A 416 -4.16 -0.92 -17.86
C ALA A 416 -3.90 0.58 -17.81
N GLY A 417 -2.68 0.97 -18.12
CA GLY A 417 -2.29 2.36 -18.08
C GLY A 417 -0.86 2.61 -18.56
N ALA A 418 -0.36 3.77 -18.20
CA ALA A 418 1.02 4.14 -18.45
C ALA A 418 1.53 5.10 -17.37
N GLY A 419 2.82 5.08 -17.12
CA GLY A 419 3.50 5.99 -16.21
C GLY A 419 4.58 6.81 -16.91
N LEU A 420 4.83 7.99 -16.36
CA LEU A 420 6.00 8.82 -16.66
C LEU A 420 6.98 8.69 -15.50
N LYS A 421 8.25 8.47 -15.80
CA LYS A 421 9.34 8.35 -14.82
C LYS A 421 10.38 9.42 -15.08
N ILE A 422 10.75 10.14 -14.03
CA ILE A 422 11.87 11.08 -14.04
C ILE A 422 12.85 10.59 -12.98
N ALA A 423 14.01 10.13 -13.40
CA ALA A 423 15.02 9.62 -12.49
C ALA A 423 16.25 10.51 -12.45
N MET A 424 16.84 10.63 -11.28
CA MET A 424 18.11 11.28 -11.03
C MET A 424 19.07 10.25 -10.39
N ASN A 425 20.25 10.08 -11.01
CA ASN A 425 21.29 9.13 -10.60
C ASN A 425 20.79 7.70 -10.42
N GLU A 426 19.74 7.32 -11.16
CA GLU A 426 19.07 6.01 -11.12
C GLU A 426 18.47 5.59 -9.76
N ASN A 427 18.69 6.35 -8.70
CA ASN A 427 18.23 6.02 -7.35
C ASN A 427 17.03 6.85 -6.87
N PHE A 428 16.92 8.08 -7.35
CA PHE A 428 15.78 8.95 -7.06
C PHE A 428 14.88 8.97 -8.29
N ILE A 429 13.72 8.35 -8.19
CA ILE A 429 12.76 8.21 -9.28
C ILE A 429 11.45 8.83 -8.84
N LEU A 430 10.99 9.85 -9.55
CA LEU A 430 9.63 10.37 -9.47
C LEU A 430 8.76 9.63 -10.49
N SER A 431 7.70 9.00 -10.01
CA SER A 431 6.72 8.29 -10.81
C SER A 431 5.41 9.04 -10.87
N VAL A 432 4.83 9.13 -12.06
CA VAL A 432 3.46 9.61 -12.29
C VAL A 432 2.74 8.54 -13.09
N ASP A 433 1.98 7.67 -12.42
CA ASP A 433 1.28 6.57 -13.04
C ASP A 433 -0.20 6.89 -13.19
N PHE A 434 -0.74 6.67 -14.38
CA PHE A 434 -2.16 6.73 -14.67
C PHE A 434 -2.65 5.37 -15.16
N ALA A 435 -3.74 4.88 -14.59
CA ALA A 435 -4.32 3.61 -14.98
C ALA A 435 -5.86 3.67 -14.94
N LYS A 436 -6.50 2.81 -15.72
CA LYS A 436 -7.94 2.69 -15.83
C LYS A 436 -8.36 1.24 -15.62
N ALA A 437 -9.34 1.03 -14.75
CA ALA A 437 -10.00 -0.26 -14.58
C ALA A 437 -10.83 -0.61 -15.83
N PHE A 438 -10.88 -1.89 -16.20
CA PHE A 438 -11.67 -2.36 -17.34
C PHE A 438 -13.15 -2.39 -17.04
N ARG A 439 -13.54 -2.58 -15.76
CA ARG A 439 -14.92 -2.60 -15.32
C ARG A 439 -15.21 -1.41 -14.40
N LYS A 440 -16.36 -0.77 -14.60
CA LYS A 440 -16.83 0.35 -13.75
C LYS A 440 -17.01 -0.06 -12.28
N GLN A 441 -17.31 -1.33 -12.03
CA GLN A 441 -17.43 -1.92 -10.70
C GLN A 441 -16.12 -1.98 -9.92
N ASP A 442 -14.98 -1.80 -10.59
CA ASP A 442 -13.65 -1.67 -9.96
C ASP A 442 -13.23 -0.22 -9.75
N GLY A 443 -14.06 0.71 -10.12
CA GLY A 443 -13.74 2.13 -10.18
C GLY A 443 -13.63 2.62 -11.62
N ASN A 444 -12.89 3.71 -11.83
CA ASN A 444 -12.76 4.30 -13.17
C ASN A 444 -11.29 4.52 -13.54
N THR A 445 -10.65 5.46 -12.89
CA THR A 445 -9.25 5.83 -13.16
C THR A 445 -8.52 6.13 -11.87
N GLY A 446 -7.22 5.83 -11.84
CA GLY A 446 -6.31 6.19 -10.76
C GLY A 446 -5.12 7.01 -11.30
N LEU A 447 -4.76 8.08 -10.58
CA LEU A 447 -3.53 8.85 -10.78
C LEU A 447 -2.70 8.75 -9.50
N TYR A 448 -1.44 8.38 -9.65
CA TYR A 448 -0.53 8.14 -8.54
C TYR A 448 0.79 8.87 -8.77
N ILE A 449 1.17 9.75 -7.84
CA ILE A 449 2.46 10.46 -7.85
C ILE A 449 3.24 9.97 -6.64
N MET A 450 4.34 9.29 -6.89
CA MET A 450 5.10 8.59 -5.86
C MET A 450 6.60 8.54 -6.16
N LEU A 451 7.39 8.13 -5.18
CA LEU A 451 8.82 7.86 -5.36
C LEU A 451 9.06 6.37 -5.66
N GLY A 452 9.96 6.09 -6.60
CA GLY A 452 10.32 4.73 -7.04
C GLY A 452 9.36 4.12 -8.06
N TYR A 453 9.69 2.93 -8.55
CA TYR A 453 8.75 2.04 -9.24
C TYR A 453 7.83 1.37 -8.22
N MET A 454 6.72 0.76 -8.69
CA MET A 454 5.79 0.06 -7.80
C MET A 454 6.44 -1.20 -7.22
N PHE A 455 7.28 -1.89 -7.98
CA PHE A 455 8.01 -3.11 -7.57
C PHE A 455 9.39 -3.20 -8.22
#